data_ab7bb791cfa8341b4a7c5aff80ce0f87
#
_entry.id   ab7bb791cfa8341b4a7c5aff80ce0f87
#
_cell.length_a   1.000
_cell.length_b   1.000
_cell.length_c   1.000
_cell.angle_alpha   90.00
_cell.angle_beta   90.00
_cell.angle_gamma   90.00
#
_symmetry.space_group_name_H-M   'P 1'
#
loop_
_entity.id
_entity.type
_entity.pdbx_description
1 polymer ?
#
loop_
_entity_poly.entity_id
_entity_poly.type
_entity_poly.pdbx_seq_one_letter_code
_entity_poly.pdbx_strand_id
1 'polypeptide(L)'
;MYEKFGQFIDGKWSHSTDKSTYEVINPANEEIIGHASKATTQDVDRALKSAEKGLEVWKKTPPWQRSYIICLLYTSDAADE
;
A
#
# COMPACT_ATOMS: atom_id res chain seq x y z
N MET A 1 13.62 10.53 -2.39
CA MET A 1 13.15 9.46 -3.29
C MET A 1 11.77 8.96 -2.94
N TYR A 2 11.47 8.76 -1.66
CA TYR A 2 10.20 8.18 -1.21
C TYR A 2 9.21 9.21 -0.68
N GLU A 3 9.56 10.48 -0.69
CA GLU A 3 8.80 11.54 -0.02
C GLU A 3 7.42 11.77 -0.63
N LYS A 4 7.27 11.54 -1.93
CA LYS A 4 5.98 11.73 -2.59
C LYS A 4 5.07 10.49 -2.54
N PHE A 5 5.58 9.37 -2.01
CA PHE A 5 4.80 8.17 -1.80
C PHE A 5 4.58 8.01 -0.32
N GLY A 6 3.43 8.21 0.17
CA GLY A 6 3.13 7.94 1.56
C GLY A 6 2.69 6.50 1.75
N GLN A 7 1.64 6.33 2.53
CA GLN A 7 0.98 5.05 2.73
C GLN A 7 -0.12 4.90 1.69
N PHE A 8 -0.29 3.70 1.17
CA PHE A 8 -1.36 3.41 0.23
C PHE A 8 -2.53 2.80 0.99
N ILE A 9 -3.55 3.59 1.26
CA ILE A 9 -4.71 3.18 2.03
C ILE A 9 -5.97 3.59 1.27
N ASP A 10 -6.90 2.65 1.13
CA ASP A 10 -8.20 2.89 0.49
C ASP A 10 -8.06 3.45 -0.93
N GLY A 11 -7.13 2.89 -1.70
CA GLY A 11 -6.90 3.27 -3.09
C GLY A 11 -6.20 4.61 -3.28
N LYS A 12 -5.65 5.19 -2.21
CA LYS A 12 -5.02 6.51 -2.28
C LYS A 12 -3.69 6.53 -1.55
N TRP A 13 -2.78 7.34 -2.04
CA TRP A 13 -1.52 7.64 -1.35
C TRP A 13 -1.78 8.74 -0.33
N SER A 14 -1.32 8.53 0.90
CA SER A 14 -1.46 9.53 1.96
C SER A 14 -0.28 9.45 2.91
N HIS A 15 0.05 10.60 3.51
CA HIS A 15 1.06 10.62 4.57
C HIS A 15 0.45 10.14 5.87
N SER A 16 1.30 9.76 6.84
CA SER A 16 0.82 9.37 8.14
C SER A 16 0.10 10.54 8.81
N THR A 17 -0.75 10.24 9.80
CA THR A 17 -1.57 11.24 10.48
C THR A 17 -0.70 12.36 11.09
N ASP A 18 0.45 12.00 11.65
CA ASP A 18 1.38 12.97 12.24
C ASP A 18 2.54 13.32 11.30
N LYS A 19 2.48 12.85 10.06
CA LYS A 19 3.51 13.05 9.03
C LYS A 19 4.88 12.53 9.43
N SER A 20 4.93 11.55 10.33
CA SER A 20 6.18 10.92 10.74
C SER A 20 6.82 10.14 9.59
N THR A 21 8.13 10.18 9.54
CA THR A 21 8.90 9.44 8.55
C THR A 21 10.09 8.76 9.22
N TYR A 22 10.69 7.81 8.53
CA TYR A 22 11.95 7.22 8.95
C TYR A 22 12.92 7.21 7.78
N GLU A 23 14.20 7.21 8.09
CA GLU A 23 15.25 7.26 7.08
C GLU A 23 15.42 5.91 6.39
N VAL A 24 15.54 5.97 5.06
CA VAL A 24 15.88 4.80 4.26
C VAL A 24 17.36 4.89 3.92
N ILE A 25 18.12 3.90 4.33
CA ILE A 25 19.58 3.90 4.25
C ILE A 25 20.04 2.92 3.18
N ASN A 26 20.98 3.36 2.33
CA ASN A 26 21.60 2.47 1.36
C ASN A 26 22.61 1.57 2.07
N PRO A 27 22.37 0.24 2.11
CA PRO A 27 23.28 -0.66 2.85
C PRO A 27 24.69 -0.75 2.28
N ALA A 28 24.88 -0.33 1.03
CA ALA A 28 26.19 -0.41 0.40
C ALA A 28 27.16 0.68 0.92
N ASN A 29 26.65 1.87 1.25
CA ASN A 29 27.48 2.99 1.69
C ASN A 29 26.95 3.74 2.88
N GLU A 30 25.85 3.26 3.47
CA GLU A 30 25.18 3.83 4.65
C GLU A 30 24.70 5.29 4.45
N GLU A 31 24.54 5.72 3.21
CA GLU A 31 23.96 7.03 2.90
C GLU A 31 22.44 6.99 2.93
N ILE A 32 21.85 8.11 3.37
CA ILE A 32 20.41 8.26 3.38
C ILE A 32 19.92 8.52 1.97
N ILE A 33 19.07 7.66 1.42
CA ILE A 33 18.55 7.82 0.06
C ILE A 33 17.12 8.36 0.03
N GLY A 34 16.49 8.49 1.18
CA GLY A 34 15.15 9.07 1.25
C GLY A 34 14.51 8.84 2.60
N HIS A 35 13.24 9.18 2.69
CA HIS A 35 12.45 9.01 3.90
C HIS A 35 11.16 8.30 3.54
N ALA A 36 10.79 7.29 4.33
CA ALA A 36 9.55 6.55 4.15
C ALA A 36 8.54 6.94 5.22
N SER A 37 7.27 6.87 4.90
CA SER A 37 6.21 7.21 5.83
C SER A 37 6.16 6.21 6.99
N LYS A 38 6.01 6.73 8.21
CA LYS A 38 5.90 5.92 9.42
C LYS A 38 4.47 5.93 9.89
N ALA A 39 3.82 4.77 9.92
CA ALA A 39 2.42 4.65 10.28
C ALA A 39 2.21 4.89 11.78
N THR A 40 1.12 5.59 12.11
CA THR A 40 0.64 5.72 13.48
C THR A 40 -0.43 4.68 13.75
N THR A 41 -0.85 4.57 15.02
CA THR A 41 -1.97 3.70 15.39
C THR A 41 -3.24 4.07 14.61
N GLN A 42 -3.48 5.37 14.43
CA GLN A 42 -4.64 5.85 13.67
C GLN A 42 -4.58 5.43 12.20
N ASP A 43 -3.38 5.45 11.61
CA ASP A 43 -3.19 5.01 10.22
C ASP A 43 -3.47 3.52 10.07
N VAL A 44 -3.01 2.72 11.01
CA VAL A 44 -3.26 1.27 11.03
C VAL A 44 -4.76 0.99 11.16
N ASP A 45 -5.46 1.71 12.06
CA ASP A 45 -6.89 1.57 12.22
C ASP A 45 -7.64 1.90 10.93
N ARG A 46 -7.24 2.97 10.26
CA ARG A 46 -7.84 3.39 9.00
C ARG A 46 -7.62 2.33 7.92
N ALA A 47 -6.42 1.77 7.85
CA ALA A 47 -6.10 0.71 6.90
C ALA A 47 -6.92 -0.55 7.18
N LEU A 48 -7.08 -0.92 8.44
CA LEU A 48 -7.88 -2.09 8.83
C LEU A 48 -9.36 -1.90 8.49
N LYS A 49 -9.90 -0.70 8.70
CA LYS A 49 -11.29 -0.40 8.33
C LYS A 49 -11.49 -0.50 6.82
N SER A 50 -10.53 -0.02 6.05
CA SER A 50 -10.56 -0.13 4.59
C SER A 50 -10.52 -1.60 4.16
N ALA A 51 -9.67 -2.40 4.81
CA ALA A 51 -9.56 -3.82 4.53
C ALA A 51 -10.86 -4.57 4.86
N GLU A 52 -11.53 -4.21 5.95
CA GLU A 52 -12.82 -4.80 6.29
C GLU A 52 -13.88 -4.51 5.22
N LYS A 53 -13.93 -3.28 4.74
CA LYS A 53 -14.85 -2.92 3.64
C LYS A 53 -14.54 -3.71 2.38
N GLY A 54 -13.25 -3.86 2.06
CA GLY A 54 -12.83 -4.64 0.92
C GLY A 54 -13.22 -6.10 1.05
N LEU A 55 -13.10 -6.66 2.25
CA LEU A 55 -13.50 -8.03 2.51
C LEU A 55 -15.00 -8.24 2.29
N GLU A 56 -15.84 -7.30 2.73
CA GLU A 56 -17.28 -7.40 2.52
C GLU A 56 -17.65 -7.47 1.04
N VAL A 57 -16.99 -6.67 0.23
CA VAL A 57 -17.21 -6.68 -1.22
C VAL A 57 -16.66 -7.96 -1.83
N TRP A 58 -15.44 -8.33 -1.49
CA TRP A 58 -14.75 -9.49 -2.05
C TRP A 58 -15.47 -10.79 -1.71
N LYS A 59 -15.95 -10.87 -0.50
CA LYS A 59 -16.68 -12.04 0.02
C LYS A 59 -17.94 -12.31 -0.79
N LYS A 60 -18.60 -11.27 -1.26
CA LYS A 60 -19.81 -11.34 -2.08
C LYS A 60 -19.52 -11.53 -3.57
N THR A 61 -18.27 -11.40 -3.97
CA THR A 61 -17.86 -11.55 -5.35
C THR A 61 -17.81 -13.04 -5.72
N PRO A 62 -18.47 -13.48 -6.82
CA PRO A 62 -18.44 -14.89 -7.21
C PRO A 62 -17.01 -15.37 -7.52
N PRO A 63 -16.72 -16.68 -7.32
CA PRO A 63 -15.37 -17.20 -7.56
C PRO A 63 -14.83 -16.95 -8.97
N TRP A 64 -15.69 -17.05 -10.00
CA TRP A 64 -15.25 -16.80 -11.38
C TRP A 64 -14.83 -15.35 -11.60
N GLN A 65 -15.53 -14.41 -10.95
CA GLN A 65 -15.21 -13.00 -11.04
C GLN A 65 -13.94 -12.66 -10.27
N ARG A 66 -13.73 -13.28 -9.12
CA ARG A 66 -12.49 -13.14 -8.35
C ARG A 66 -11.28 -13.63 -9.17
N SER A 67 -11.44 -14.77 -9.81
CA SER A 67 -10.40 -15.33 -10.67
C SER A 67 -10.05 -14.38 -11.82
N TYR A 68 -11.06 -13.78 -12.44
CA TYR A 68 -10.86 -12.83 -13.53
C TYR A 68 -10.08 -11.60 -13.08
N ILE A 69 -10.43 -11.04 -11.92
CA ILE A 69 -9.76 -9.85 -11.39
C ILE A 69 -8.29 -10.15 -11.07
N ILE A 70 -8.02 -11.28 -10.44
CA ILE A 70 -6.65 -11.70 -10.11
C ILE A 70 -5.85 -11.95 -11.40
N CYS A 71 -6.48 -12.51 -12.41
CA CYS A 71 -5.84 -12.74 -13.70
C CYS A 71 -5.43 -11.43 -14.38
N LEU A 72 -6.29 -10.41 -14.31
CA LEU A 72 -5.99 -9.07 -14.84
C LEU A 72 -4.79 -8.44 -14.12
N LEU A 73 -4.75 -8.55 -12.81
CA LEU A 73 -3.65 -8.03 -12.01
C LEU A 73 -2.34 -8.71 -12.36
N TYR A 74 -2.37 -10.03 -12.48
CA TYR A 74 -1.19 -10.80 -12.84
C TYR A 74 -0.67 -10.42 -14.22
N THR A 75 -1.57 -10.25 -15.19
CA THR A 75 -1.20 -9.86 -16.56
C THR A 75 -0.57 -8.47 -16.57
N SER A 76 -1.11 -7.54 -15.80
CA SER A 76 -0.57 -6.18 -15.70
C SER A 76 0.83 -6.18 -15.10
N ASP A 77 1.04 -6.94 -14.01
CA ASP A 77 2.35 -7.07 -13.37
C ASP A 77 3.38 -7.66 -14.33
N ALA A 78 3.00 -8.71 -15.05
CA ALA A 78 3.90 -9.35 -16.01
C ALA A 78 4.29 -8.39 -17.14
N ALA A 79 3.38 -7.52 -17.56
CA ALA A 79 3.65 -6.54 -18.61
C ALA A 79 4.60 -5.44 -18.14
N ASP A 80 4.61 -5.13 -16.84
CA ASP A 80 5.47 -4.09 -16.25
C ASP A 80 6.90 -4.55 -16.02
N GLU A 81 7.13 -5.85 -16.08
CA GLU A 81 8.47 -6.42 -15.97
C GLU A 81 9.19 -6.41 -17.33
#